data_8dba664173d94078ec1c9dd4f7a9f388
#
_entry.id   8dba664173d94078ec1c9dd4f7a9f388
#
_cell.length_a   1.000
_cell.length_b   1.000
_cell.length_c   1.000
_cell.angle_alpha   90.00
_cell.angle_beta   90.00
_cell.angle_gamma   90.00
#
_symmetry.space_group_name_H-M   'P 1'
#
loop_
_entity.id
_entity.type
_entity.pdbx_description
1 polymer ?
#
loop_
_entity_poly.entity_id
_entity_poly.type
_entity_poly.pdbx_seq_one_letter_code
_entity_poly.pdbx_strand_id
1 'polypeptide(L)'
;VPRSSGAATAQFCETTGSASYGGGVSANVDLCPEFELQVLEDRGDHELVRQADGVTVLRKKYMGSIPEHHGHLLVDRASWEEHYRSRLNPDTPQRYPNWEKAAQIWNDPRYPVPRQVWGGSLYDKLRDWMGVEALSYLVYDDPALFEEMVTTKADLIVEGHRRLFAHGAKFDCCGMWEDMCYNSGPLLTPDLFKKYLVPHYKRITSQLRAHGCDVVWLDCDGKIDDLLPLWLDAGVNCMFPIEIGTWGADPVKYRKQYGKQLLMIGGFDKHILARTKQEIEAEAYRLTPLVEEGGFIPLADHRVPPDVPFENYVFYLELARKVWGKGVNLKPFPGTAPK
;
A
#
# COMPACT_ATOMS: atom_id res chain seq x y z
N VAL A 1 5.25 -25.94 5.98
CA VAL A 1 4.30 -25.87 4.86
C VAL A 1 4.61 -24.60 4.12
N PRO A 2 4.99 -24.62 2.83
CA PRO A 2 5.28 -23.40 2.09
C PRO A 2 3.98 -22.61 1.92
N ARG A 3 3.98 -21.36 2.38
CA ARG A 3 2.87 -20.45 2.18
C ARG A 3 2.94 -19.86 0.78
N SER A 4 2.06 -20.29 -0.11
CA SER A 4 1.70 -19.49 -1.25
C SER A 4 0.65 -18.45 -0.78
N SER A 5 1.09 -17.31 -0.29
CA SER A 5 0.17 -16.24 0.13
C SER A 5 -0.80 -15.83 -0.99
N GLY A 6 -0.36 -15.91 -2.24
CA GLY A 6 -1.20 -15.62 -3.41
C GLY A 6 -2.37 -16.56 -3.62
N ALA A 7 -2.20 -17.87 -3.38
CA ALA A 7 -3.30 -18.84 -3.58
C ALA A 7 -4.40 -18.67 -2.52
N ALA A 8 -4.03 -18.42 -1.26
CA ALA A 8 -4.99 -18.21 -0.18
C ALA A 8 -5.78 -16.90 -0.37
N THR A 9 -5.12 -15.85 -0.84
CA THR A 9 -5.76 -14.55 -1.14
C THR A 9 -6.70 -14.68 -2.34
N ALA A 10 -6.28 -15.35 -3.42
CA ALA A 10 -7.12 -15.60 -4.59
C ALA A 10 -8.36 -16.44 -4.21
N GLN A 11 -8.19 -17.49 -3.43
CA GLN A 11 -9.30 -18.33 -2.96
C GLN A 11 -10.26 -17.56 -2.03
N PHE A 12 -9.73 -16.68 -1.17
CA PHE A 12 -10.56 -15.82 -0.33
C PHE A 12 -11.36 -14.84 -1.17
N CYS A 13 -10.75 -14.20 -2.17
CA CYS A 13 -11.42 -13.28 -3.08
C CYS A 13 -12.49 -13.97 -3.92
N GLU A 14 -12.23 -15.19 -4.43
CA GLU A 14 -13.24 -15.99 -5.15
C GLU A 14 -14.42 -16.38 -4.25
N THR A 15 -14.15 -16.71 -2.99
CA THR A 15 -15.16 -17.15 -2.03
C THR A 15 -16.00 -15.99 -1.50
N THR A 16 -15.40 -14.83 -1.27
CA THR A 16 -16.06 -13.67 -0.68
C THR A 16 -16.60 -12.69 -1.70
N GLY A 17 -16.21 -12.82 -2.98
CA GLY A 17 -16.54 -11.85 -4.03
C GLY A 17 -15.91 -10.48 -3.79
N SER A 18 -14.90 -10.39 -2.91
CA SER A 18 -14.12 -9.18 -2.75
C SER A 18 -13.14 -9.06 -3.93
N ALA A 19 -13.01 -7.87 -4.50
CA ALA A 19 -11.99 -7.63 -5.51
C ALA A 19 -10.61 -7.80 -4.86
N SER A 20 -9.76 -8.64 -5.45
CA SER A 20 -8.35 -8.60 -5.10
C SER A 20 -7.79 -7.25 -5.56
N TYR A 21 -6.94 -6.63 -4.76
CA TYR A 21 -6.22 -5.44 -5.20
C TYR A 21 -5.36 -5.79 -6.41
N GLY A 22 -5.81 -5.36 -7.58
CA GLY A 22 -5.18 -5.46 -8.88
C GLY A 22 -4.25 -6.64 -9.15
N GLY A 23 -4.60 -7.45 -10.10
CA GLY A 23 -3.63 -8.37 -10.69
C GLY A 23 -2.80 -7.60 -11.71
N GLY A 24 -1.50 -7.64 -11.57
CA GLY A 24 -0.60 -7.05 -12.55
C GLY A 24 0.76 -7.72 -12.51
N VAL A 25 1.50 -7.57 -13.58
CA VAL A 25 2.88 -8.05 -13.65
C VAL A 25 3.79 -6.83 -13.68
N SER A 26 4.38 -6.53 -12.52
CA SER A 26 5.23 -5.34 -12.29
C SER A 26 6.71 -5.71 -12.30
N ALA A 27 7.56 -4.69 -12.44
CA ALA A 27 8.97 -4.81 -12.09
C ALA A 27 9.13 -4.83 -10.56
N ASN A 28 10.14 -5.54 -10.06
CA ASN A 28 10.58 -5.40 -8.68
C ASN A 28 11.32 -4.07 -8.51
N VAL A 29 10.73 -3.13 -7.79
CA VAL A 29 11.29 -1.79 -7.52
C VAL A 29 11.89 -1.70 -6.10
N ASP A 30 12.16 -2.84 -5.47
CA ASP A 30 12.84 -2.97 -4.19
C ASP A 30 14.22 -3.62 -4.34
N LEU A 31 14.80 -4.15 -3.27
CA LEU A 31 16.11 -4.77 -3.30
C LEU A 31 16.14 -6.00 -4.23
N CYS A 32 17.13 -6.07 -5.10
CA CYS A 32 17.35 -7.23 -5.96
C CYS A 32 18.85 -7.39 -6.30
N PRO A 33 19.49 -8.50 -5.87
CA PRO A 33 18.89 -9.54 -5.05
C PRO A 33 18.57 -9.08 -3.64
N GLU A 34 17.59 -9.70 -3.01
CA GLU A 34 17.33 -9.53 -1.58
C GLU A 34 18.51 -10.06 -0.76
N PHE A 35 18.58 -9.69 0.53
CA PHE A 35 19.51 -10.34 1.46
C PHE A 35 19.04 -11.77 1.76
N GLU A 36 20.00 -12.63 2.06
CA GLU A 36 19.69 -13.97 2.54
C GLU A 36 19.09 -13.90 3.95
N LEU A 37 17.95 -14.57 4.12
CA LEU A 37 17.32 -14.67 5.43
C LEU A 37 18.20 -15.52 6.35
N GLN A 38 18.59 -14.98 7.51
CA GLN A 38 19.47 -15.65 8.47
C GLN A 38 18.82 -15.67 9.84
N VAL A 39 18.70 -16.87 10.43
CA VAL A 39 18.38 -17.01 11.85
C VAL A 39 19.68 -16.79 12.64
N LEU A 40 19.75 -15.67 13.36
CA LEU A 40 20.92 -15.28 14.15
C LEU A 40 20.91 -15.94 15.53
N GLU A 41 19.72 -16.09 16.13
CA GLU A 41 19.55 -16.67 17.45
C GLU A 41 18.17 -17.32 17.58
N ASP A 42 18.14 -18.51 18.15
CA ASP A 42 16.91 -19.22 18.51
C ASP A 42 16.60 -18.95 19.99
N ARG A 43 15.45 -18.34 20.28
CA ARG A 43 14.98 -17.98 21.64
C ARG A 43 13.70 -18.76 22.03
N GLY A 44 13.59 -20.02 21.62
CA GLY A 44 12.42 -20.84 21.92
C GLY A 44 11.21 -20.46 21.03
N ASP A 45 10.20 -19.80 21.57
CA ASP A 45 9.02 -19.37 20.81
C ASP A 45 9.31 -18.22 19.84
N HIS A 46 10.43 -17.53 20.02
CA HIS A 46 10.90 -16.42 19.18
C HIS A 46 12.24 -16.77 18.53
N GLU A 47 12.56 -16.03 17.50
CA GLU A 47 13.87 -16.06 16.85
C GLU A 47 14.31 -14.67 16.44
N LEU A 48 15.60 -14.38 16.64
CA LEU A 48 16.23 -13.18 16.11
C LEU A 48 16.67 -13.47 14.68
N VAL A 49 16.17 -12.71 13.71
CA VAL A 49 16.35 -13.01 12.29
C VAL A 49 16.80 -11.76 11.55
N ARG A 50 17.81 -11.89 10.68
CA ARG A 50 18.02 -10.90 9.63
C ARG A 50 17.09 -11.22 8.46
N GLN A 51 16.24 -10.28 8.12
CA GLN A 51 15.27 -10.42 7.04
C GLN A 51 15.89 -10.15 5.66
N ALA A 52 15.11 -10.41 4.62
CA ALA A 52 15.50 -10.21 3.22
C ALA A 52 15.76 -8.74 2.83
N ASP A 53 15.38 -7.80 3.67
CA ASP A 53 15.64 -6.37 3.53
C ASP A 53 16.87 -5.88 4.33
N GLY A 54 17.55 -6.80 5.04
CA GLY A 54 18.72 -6.46 5.86
C GLY A 54 18.39 -6.05 7.30
N VAL A 55 17.11 -5.95 7.65
CA VAL A 55 16.67 -5.58 9.00
C VAL A 55 16.73 -6.79 9.93
N THR A 56 17.28 -6.60 11.12
CA THR A 56 17.29 -7.61 12.17
C THR A 56 16.07 -7.43 13.06
N VAL A 57 15.26 -8.49 13.17
CA VAL A 57 14.01 -8.47 13.91
C VAL A 57 13.89 -9.63 14.86
N LEU A 58 13.20 -9.40 15.98
CA LEU A 58 12.70 -10.47 16.84
C LEU A 58 11.28 -10.81 16.40
N ARG A 59 11.08 -12.03 15.93
CA ARG A 59 9.76 -12.49 15.47
C ARG A 59 9.33 -13.77 16.20
N LYS A 60 8.03 -13.96 16.33
CA LYS A 60 7.45 -15.20 16.82
C LYS A 60 7.43 -16.24 15.71
N LYS A 61 7.91 -17.49 15.99
CA LYS A 61 8.14 -18.51 14.95
C LYS A 61 6.89 -18.94 14.17
N TYR A 62 5.74 -18.95 14.82
CA TYR A 62 4.52 -19.52 14.25
C TYR A 62 3.37 -18.53 14.10
N MET A 63 3.63 -17.22 14.28
CA MET A 63 2.61 -16.18 14.17
C MET A 63 3.03 -15.11 13.16
N GLY A 64 2.07 -14.68 12.35
CA GLY A 64 2.25 -13.54 11.44
C GLY A 64 1.91 -12.22 12.13
N SER A 65 2.70 -11.80 13.12
CA SER A 65 2.62 -10.46 13.71
C SER A 65 3.70 -9.55 13.14
N ILE A 66 3.54 -8.24 13.32
CA ILE A 66 4.60 -7.27 13.04
C ILE A 66 5.75 -7.58 14.00
N PRO A 67 6.97 -7.85 13.51
CA PRO A 67 8.11 -8.18 14.36
C PRO A 67 8.68 -6.92 15.03
N GLU A 68 9.41 -7.12 16.12
CA GLU A 68 10.14 -6.04 16.79
C GLU A 68 11.49 -5.83 16.12
N HIS A 69 11.81 -4.59 15.74
CA HIS A 69 13.12 -4.25 15.15
C HIS A 69 14.21 -4.21 16.21
N HIS A 70 15.30 -4.93 15.97
CA HIS A 70 16.46 -5.04 16.85
C HIS A 70 17.75 -4.49 16.24
N GLY A 71 17.76 -4.20 14.95
CA GLY A 71 18.91 -3.61 14.29
C GLY A 71 18.72 -3.43 12.80
N HIS A 72 19.53 -2.57 12.24
CA HIS A 72 19.50 -2.19 10.83
C HIS A 72 20.89 -2.34 10.23
N LEU A 73 20.96 -2.89 9.01
CA LEU A 73 22.21 -2.98 8.27
C LEU A 73 22.56 -1.63 7.63
N LEU A 74 21.53 -0.83 7.30
CA LEU A 74 21.69 0.53 6.81
C LEU A 74 21.80 1.48 8.01
N VAL A 75 22.99 2.07 8.24
CA VAL A 75 23.25 2.96 9.36
C VAL A 75 23.89 4.29 8.95
N ASP A 76 24.58 4.29 7.80
CA ASP A 76 25.33 5.44 7.29
C ASP A 76 25.62 5.32 5.78
N ARG A 77 26.40 6.29 5.24
CA ARG A 77 26.82 6.30 3.85
C ARG A 77 27.64 5.07 3.46
N ALA A 78 28.53 4.59 4.32
CA ALA A 78 29.36 3.43 4.01
C ALA A 78 28.51 2.18 3.86
N SER A 79 27.58 1.94 4.77
CA SER A 79 26.65 0.80 4.70
C SER A 79 25.66 0.92 3.53
N TRP A 80 25.26 2.14 3.14
CA TRP A 80 24.48 2.39 1.93
C TRP A 80 25.23 1.93 0.67
N GLU A 81 26.46 2.39 0.48
CA GLU A 81 27.29 2.06 -0.67
C GLU A 81 27.62 0.55 -0.74
N GLU A 82 27.97 -0.04 0.41
CA GLU A 82 28.37 -1.45 0.48
C GLU A 82 27.21 -2.42 0.28
N HIS A 83 26.06 -2.13 0.90
CA HIS A 83 25.01 -3.14 1.03
C HIS A 83 23.75 -2.87 0.21
N TYR A 84 23.35 -1.61 0.00
CA TYR A 84 22.04 -1.27 -0.55
C TYR A 84 22.07 -0.77 -1.99
N ARG A 85 22.94 0.19 -2.30
CA ARG A 85 22.95 0.91 -3.58
C ARG A 85 23.00 -0.02 -4.80
N SER A 86 23.90 -1.01 -4.79
CA SER A 86 24.04 -1.97 -5.88
C SER A 86 22.81 -2.84 -6.09
N ARG A 87 22.06 -3.11 -5.02
CA ARG A 87 20.81 -3.88 -5.04
C ARG A 87 19.63 -3.10 -5.62
N LEU A 88 19.77 -1.83 -5.89
CA LEU A 88 18.79 -0.96 -6.54
C LEU A 88 19.13 -0.67 -8.01
N ASN A 89 20.07 -1.41 -8.58
CA ASN A 89 20.44 -1.27 -9.99
C ASN A 89 19.26 -1.70 -10.90
N PRO A 90 18.72 -0.81 -11.76
CA PRO A 90 17.63 -1.14 -12.67
C PRO A 90 18.02 -2.13 -13.76
N ASP A 91 19.32 -2.35 -14.02
CA ASP A 91 19.79 -3.29 -15.04
C ASP A 91 19.81 -4.75 -14.58
N THR A 92 19.46 -5.02 -13.32
CA THR A 92 19.35 -6.38 -12.79
C THR A 92 18.20 -7.14 -13.47
N PRO A 93 18.45 -8.20 -14.28
CA PRO A 93 17.40 -8.84 -15.07
C PRO A 93 16.29 -9.49 -14.24
N GLN A 94 16.64 -9.97 -13.06
CA GLN A 94 15.71 -10.66 -12.14
C GLN A 94 14.58 -9.75 -11.62
N ARG A 95 14.70 -8.43 -11.82
CA ARG A 95 13.64 -7.46 -11.48
C ARG A 95 12.43 -7.57 -12.38
N TYR A 96 12.62 -8.06 -13.59
CA TYR A 96 11.60 -7.99 -14.62
C TYR A 96 10.84 -9.30 -14.76
N PRO A 97 9.55 -9.23 -15.11
CA PRO A 97 8.75 -10.43 -15.33
C PRO A 97 9.19 -11.17 -16.59
N ASN A 98 8.69 -12.39 -16.73
CA ASN A 98 8.69 -13.03 -18.04
C ASN A 98 7.76 -12.22 -18.97
N TRP A 99 8.33 -11.58 -19.98
CA TRP A 99 7.64 -10.64 -20.86
C TRP A 99 6.47 -11.27 -21.63
N GLU A 100 6.61 -12.51 -22.08
CA GLU A 100 5.55 -13.22 -22.83
C GLU A 100 4.32 -13.49 -21.93
N LYS A 101 4.56 -13.96 -20.71
CA LYS A 101 3.47 -14.18 -19.73
C LYS A 101 2.83 -12.87 -19.30
N ALA A 102 3.63 -11.84 -19.09
CA ALA A 102 3.14 -10.52 -18.73
C ALA A 102 2.25 -9.92 -19.82
N ALA A 103 2.66 -10.02 -21.09
CA ALA A 103 1.91 -9.54 -22.23
C ALA A 103 0.52 -10.20 -22.38
N GLN A 104 0.39 -11.47 -21.98
CA GLN A 104 -0.91 -12.17 -21.96
C GLN A 104 -1.88 -11.51 -20.97
N ILE A 105 -1.39 -11.14 -19.78
CA ILE A 105 -2.20 -10.46 -18.77
C ILE A 105 -2.56 -9.04 -19.23
N TRP A 106 -1.58 -8.27 -19.69
CA TRP A 106 -1.80 -6.87 -20.10
C TRP A 106 -2.76 -6.72 -21.27
N ASN A 107 -2.82 -7.72 -22.15
CA ASN A 107 -3.66 -7.68 -23.34
C ASN A 107 -4.95 -8.49 -23.22
N ASP A 108 -5.23 -9.14 -22.09
CA ASP A 108 -6.50 -9.84 -21.91
C ASP A 108 -7.63 -8.83 -21.55
N PRO A 109 -8.58 -8.56 -22.47
CA PRO A 109 -9.68 -7.64 -22.20
C PRO A 109 -10.69 -8.19 -21.17
N ARG A 110 -10.61 -9.48 -20.84
CA ARG A 110 -11.49 -10.15 -19.88
C ARG A 110 -10.84 -10.27 -18.51
N TYR A 111 -9.65 -9.68 -18.32
CA TYR A 111 -8.98 -9.73 -17.04
C TYR A 111 -9.90 -9.15 -15.95
N PRO A 112 -10.24 -9.92 -14.90
CA PRO A 112 -11.41 -9.64 -14.07
C PRO A 112 -11.20 -8.51 -13.04
N VAL A 113 -9.97 -8.01 -12.91
CA VAL A 113 -9.60 -6.98 -11.92
C VAL A 113 -8.77 -5.88 -12.58
N PRO A 114 -8.73 -4.66 -12.02
CA PRO A 114 -7.85 -3.61 -12.51
C PRO A 114 -6.39 -4.07 -12.58
N ARG A 115 -5.74 -3.82 -13.71
CA ARG A 115 -4.31 -4.10 -13.87
C ARG A 115 -3.52 -3.03 -13.13
N GLN A 116 -2.77 -3.47 -12.15
CA GLN A 116 -2.01 -2.57 -11.30
C GLN A 116 -0.51 -2.69 -11.57
N VAL A 117 0.17 -1.56 -11.67
CA VAL A 117 1.62 -1.49 -11.52
C VAL A 117 1.97 -1.14 -10.07
N TRP A 118 3.03 -1.75 -9.55
CA TRP A 118 3.55 -1.42 -8.23
C TRP A 118 4.55 -0.27 -8.34
N GLY A 119 4.25 0.84 -7.69
CA GLY A 119 5.07 2.05 -7.64
C GLY A 119 6.07 2.10 -6.50
N GLY A 120 6.06 1.06 -5.63
CA GLY A 120 6.99 0.99 -4.50
C GLY A 120 6.77 2.08 -3.46
N SER A 121 7.88 2.55 -2.90
CA SER A 121 7.95 3.57 -1.87
C SER A 121 9.19 4.45 -2.08
N LEU A 122 9.08 5.72 -1.74
CA LEU A 122 10.22 6.65 -1.70
C LEU A 122 10.78 6.83 -0.28
N TYR A 123 9.93 6.79 0.75
CA TYR A 123 10.30 7.04 2.13
C TYR A 123 10.17 5.81 3.02
N ASP A 124 9.06 5.08 2.95
CA ASP A 124 8.76 3.97 3.86
C ASP A 124 9.87 2.89 3.85
N LYS A 125 10.36 2.49 2.67
CA LYS A 125 11.43 1.51 2.59
C LYS A 125 12.75 2.00 3.20
N LEU A 126 13.05 3.29 3.08
CA LEU A 126 14.23 3.86 3.74
C LEU A 126 14.05 3.85 5.26
N ARG A 127 12.83 4.14 5.74
CA ARG A 127 12.46 4.04 7.14
C ARG A 127 12.59 2.61 7.67
N ASP A 128 12.12 1.63 6.91
CA ASP A 128 12.25 0.23 7.28
C ASP A 128 13.73 -0.19 7.35
N TRP A 129 14.54 0.17 6.36
CA TRP A 129 15.94 -0.26 6.27
C TRP A 129 16.85 0.40 7.31
N MET A 130 16.60 1.68 7.66
CA MET A 130 17.45 2.45 8.57
C MET A 130 16.85 2.59 9.98
N GLY A 131 15.55 2.41 10.12
CA GLY A 131 14.80 2.74 11.33
C GLY A 131 14.30 4.19 11.35
N VAL A 132 13.14 4.38 11.96
CA VAL A 132 12.45 5.68 11.97
C VAL A 132 13.27 6.78 12.61
N GLU A 133 13.94 6.47 13.73
CA GLU A 133 14.74 7.45 14.49
C GLU A 133 15.97 7.89 13.67
N ALA A 134 16.77 6.94 13.17
CA ALA A 134 17.97 7.22 12.40
C ALA A 134 17.65 7.98 11.11
N LEU A 135 16.60 7.60 10.38
CA LEU A 135 16.18 8.32 9.17
C LEU A 135 15.71 9.75 9.49
N SER A 136 15.06 9.95 10.64
CA SER A 136 14.60 11.28 11.07
C SER A 136 15.76 12.23 11.38
N TYR A 137 16.89 11.73 11.89
CA TYR A 137 18.11 12.52 12.06
C TYR A 137 18.87 12.70 10.75
N LEU A 138 18.92 11.66 9.90
CA LEU A 138 19.71 11.69 8.66
C LEU A 138 19.34 12.85 7.74
N VAL A 139 18.06 13.20 7.64
CA VAL A 139 17.61 14.31 6.80
C VAL A 139 18.25 15.66 7.17
N TYR A 140 18.73 15.79 8.40
CA TYR A 140 19.43 16.99 8.91
C TYR A 140 20.94 16.79 8.97
N ASP A 141 21.42 15.62 9.36
CA ASP A 141 22.85 15.33 9.61
C ASP A 141 23.62 15.02 8.31
N ASP A 142 23.03 14.28 7.37
CA ASP A 142 23.55 14.06 6.01
C ASP A 142 22.41 14.16 4.98
N PRO A 143 21.91 15.37 4.69
CA PRO A 143 20.86 15.59 3.72
C PRO A 143 21.24 15.13 2.30
N ALA A 144 22.53 15.08 1.98
CA ALA A 144 23.01 14.60 0.70
C ALA A 144 22.82 13.08 0.55
N LEU A 145 23.06 12.31 1.61
CA LEU A 145 22.76 10.87 1.60
C LEU A 145 21.27 10.62 1.51
N PHE A 146 20.46 11.35 2.28
CA PHE A 146 19.00 11.23 2.22
C PHE A 146 18.47 11.48 0.80
N GLU A 147 18.90 12.56 0.16
CA GLU A 147 18.51 12.91 -1.21
C GLU A 147 18.97 11.84 -2.22
N GLU A 148 20.19 11.31 -2.06
CA GLU A 148 20.72 10.24 -2.90
C GLU A 148 19.87 8.97 -2.79
N MET A 149 19.49 8.55 -1.58
CA MET A 149 18.68 7.36 -1.35
C MET A 149 17.28 7.51 -1.98
N VAL A 150 16.62 8.64 -1.76
CA VAL A 150 15.31 8.94 -2.36
C VAL A 150 15.39 8.98 -3.89
N THR A 151 16.42 9.64 -4.42
CA THR A 151 16.65 9.73 -5.88
C THR A 151 16.89 8.36 -6.49
N THR A 152 17.74 7.53 -5.86
CA THR A 152 18.02 6.17 -6.32
C THR A 152 16.76 5.30 -6.38
N LYS A 153 15.91 5.39 -5.35
CA LYS A 153 14.59 4.70 -5.35
C LYS A 153 13.71 5.20 -6.48
N ALA A 154 13.62 6.51 -6.65
CA ALA A 154 12.79 7.11 -7.70
C ALA A 154 13.28 6.75 -9.11
N ASP A 155 14.59 6.75 -9.35
CA ASP A 155 15.19 6.38 -10.62
C ASP A 155 14.90 4.91 -10.97
N LEU A 156 15.00 4.03 -9.98
CA LEU A 156 14.63 2.62 -10.14
C LEU A 156 13.15 2.45 -10.53
N ILE A 157 12.24 3.16 -9.86
CA ILE A 157 10.80 3.10 -10.15
C ILE A 157 10.53 3.60 -11.58
N VAL A 158 11.06 4.77 -11.92
CA VAL A 158 10.87 5.38 -13.27
C VAL A 158 11.43 4.49 -14.37
N GLU A 159 12.64 3.94 -14.18
CA GLU A 159 13.26 3.06 -15.17
C GLU A 159 12.53 1.71 -15.25
N GLY A 160 12.11 1.15 -14.11
CA GLY A 160 11.30 -0.06 -14.08
C GLY A 160 10.00 0.09 -14.88
N HIS A 161 9.26 1.16 -14.63
CA HIS A 161 8.02 1.47 -15.37
C HIS A 161 8.31 1.73 -16.86
N ARG A 162 9.37 2.47 -17.18
CA ARG A 162 9.77 2.72 -18.58
C ARG A 162 9.96 1.41 -19.36
N ARG A 163 10.61 0.42 -18.75
CA ARG A 163 10.82 -0.89 -19.40
C ARG A 163 9.51 -1.66 -19.55
N LEU A 164 8.64 -1.66 -18.54
CA LEU A 164 7.32 -2.26 -18.65
C LEU A 164 6.53 -1.66 -19.82
N PHE A 165 6.46 -0.33 -19.90
CA PHE A 165 5.76 0.36 -20.99
C PHE A 165 6.39 0.11 -22.36
N ALA A 166 7.71 0.02 -22.45
CA ALA A 166 8.41 -0.32 -23.69
C ALA A 166 8.05 -1.73 -24.19
N HIS A 167 7.63 -2.65 -23.31
CA HIS A 167 7.13 -3.98 -23.65
C HIS A 167 5.61 -4.03 -23.82
N GLY A 168 4.93 -2.88 -23.90
CA GLY A 168 3.51 -2.79 -24.17
C GLY A 168 2.61 -2.99 -22.95
N ALA A 169 3.14 -2.83 -21.74
CA ALA A 169 2.33 -2.90 -20.52
C ALA A 169 1.20 -1.87 -20.52
N LYS A 170 0.05 -2.28 -19.99
CA LYS A 170 -1.14 -1.44 -19.81
C LYS A 170 -1.63 -1.60 -18.38
N PHE A 171 -1.72 -0.50 -17.67
CA PHE A 171 -2.17 -0.48 -16.28
C PHE A 171 -3.33 0.48 -16.11
N ASP A 172 -4.28 0.07 -15.28
CA ASP A 172 -5.46 0.86 -14.93
C ASP A 172 -5.17 1.75 -13.70
N CYS A 173 -4.22 1.33 -12.84
CA CYS A 173 -3.79 2.08 -11.67
C CYS A 173 -2.35 1.75 -11.26
N CYS A 174 -1.77 2.64 -10.45
CA CYS A 174 -0.50 2.42 -9.76
C CYS A 174 -0.75 2.43 -8.25
N GLY A 175 -0.18 1.46 -7.52
CA GLY A 175 -0.19 1.42 -6.07
C GLY A 175 1.17 1.79 -5.49
N MET A 176 1.18 2.62 -4.46
CA MET A 176 2.37 2.98 -3.68
C MET A 176 2.10 2.76 -2.19
N TRP A 177 3.17 2.62 -1.41
CA TRP A 177 3.07 2.46 0.05
C TRP A 177 4.10 3.35 0.72
N GLU A 178 3.66 4.20 1.66
CA GLU A 178 4.56 5.17 2.28
C GLU A 178 4.52 5.22 3.81
N ASP A 179 3.48 4.79 4.49
CA ASP A 179 3.37 4.73 5.97
C ASP A 179 4.21 5.77 6.72
N MET A 180 4.12 7.03 6.31
CA MET A 180 4.97 8.12 6.80
C MET A 180 4.23 9.13 7.67
N CYS A 181 3.06 8.73 8.18
CA CYS A 181 2.27 9.54 9.12
C CYS A 181 1.95 8.75 10.39
N TYR A 182 1.88 9.48 11.50
CA TYR A 182 1.33 9.02 12.78
C TYR A 182 0.00 9.71 13.09
N ASN A 183 -0.62 9.39 14.23
CA ASN A 183 -1.85 10.05 14.70
C ASN A 183 -1.69 11.56 14.86
N SER A 184 -0.48 12.03 15.11
CA SER A 184 -0.14 13.45 15.30
C SER A 184 0.25 14.18 14.02
N GLY A 185 0.48 13.47 12.93
CA GLY A 185 0.91 14.02 11.64
C GLY A 185 2.11 13.31 11.04
N PRO A 186 2.74 13.89 10.00
CA PRO A 186 3.79 13.24 9.23
C PRO A 186 5.13 13.14 9.99
N LEU A 187 5.91 12.09 9.66
CA LEU A 187 7.28 11.87 10.15
C LEU A 187 8.29 12.84 9.51
N LEU A 188 7.97 13.36 8.35
CA LEU A 188 8.75 14.35 7.62
C LEU A 188 7.95 15.63 7.49
N THR A 189 8.54 16.78 7.81
CA THR A 189 7.82 18.05 7.69
C THR A 189 7.35 18.31 6.26
N PRO A 190 6.23 19.02 6.05
CA PRO A 190 5.74 19.35 4.71
C PRO A 190 6.80 20.03 3.81
N ASP A 191 7.67 20.87 4.37
CA ASP A 191 8.73 21.54 3.62
C ASP A 191 9.81 20.55 3.13
N LEU A 192 10.23 19.63 3.99
CA LEU A 192 11.19 18.58 3.62
C LEU A 192 10.57 17.61 2.62
N PHE A 193 9.31 17.23 2.82
CA PHE A 193 8.55 16.42 1.88
C PHE A 193 8.47 17.10 0.51
N LYS A 194 8.11 18.38 0.47
CA LYS A 194 8.05 19.18 -0.76
C LYS A 194 9.40 19.26 -1.45
N LYS A 195 10.48 19.42 -0.68
CA LYS A 195 11.83 19.51 -1.22
C LYS A 195 12.32 18.20 -1.81
N TYR A 196 12.22 17.10 -1.06
CA TYR A 196 12.90 15.85 -1.40
C TYR A 196 12.03 14.82 -2.11
N LEU A 197 10.70 14.79 -1.88
CA LEU A 197 9.83 13.75 -2.42
C LEU A 197 8.93 14.21 -3.58
N VAL A 198 8.34 15.40 -3.48
CA VAL A 198 7.41 15.93 -4.50
C VAL A 198 7.99 15.90 -5.92
N PRO A 199 9.26 16.31 -6.18
CA PRO A 199 9.82 16.24 -7.52
C PRO A 199 9.83 14.81 -8.10
N HIS A 200 10.10 13.83 -7.26
CA HIS A 200 10.16 12.42 -7.67
C HIS A 200 8.77 11.83 -7.89
N TYR A 201 7.80 12.13 -7.03
CA TYR A 201 6.40 11.77 -7.30
C TYR A 201 5.92 12.34 -8.63
N LYS A 202 6.23 13.61 -8.94
CA LYS A 202 5.88 14.22 -10.23
C LYS A 202 6.49 13.50 -11.43
N ARG A 203 7.72 13.02 -11.32
CA ARG A 203 8.36 12.21 -12.37
C ARG A 203 7.61 10.90 -12.59
N ILE A 204 7.31 10.19 -11.52
CA ILE A 204 6.61 8.89 -11.56
C ILE A 204 5.20 9.07 -12.11
N THR A 205 4.40 9.97 -11.56
CA THR A 205 3.00 10.17 -11.93
C THR A 205 2.84 10.74 -13.35
N SER A 206 3.76 11.60 -13.79
CA SER A 206 3.77 12.12 -15.18
C SER A 206 4.02 11.00 -16.19
N GLN A 207 4.95 10.09 -15.88
CA GLN A 207 5.22 8.93 -16.72
C GLN A 207 4.00 8.00 -16.79
N LEU A 208 3.37 7.71 -15.65
CA LEU A 208 2.16 6.87 -15.57
C LEU A 208 1.03 7.45 -16.42
N ARG A 209 0.74 8.74 -16.27
CA ARG A 209 -0.29 9.44 -17.05
C ARG A 209 -0.01 9.46 -18.55
N ALA A 210 1.26 9.65 -18.94
CA ALA A 210 1.65 9.59 -20.35
C ALA A 210 1.35 8.23 -21.01
N HIS A 211 1.14 7.18 -20.21
CA HIS A 211 0.78 5.83 -20.65
C HIS A 211 -0.66 5.42 -20.27
N GLY A 212 -1.51 6.40 -19.91
CA GLY A 212 -2.94 6.17 -19.63
C GLY A 212 -3.25 5.59 -18.26
N CYS A 213 -2.30 5.62 -17.33
CA CYS A 213 -2.52 5.22 -15.93
C CYS A 213 -2.79 6.48 -15.09
N ASP A 214 -4.08 6.83 -14.94
CA ASP A 214 -4.50 8.10 -14.31
C ASP A 214 -4.77 7.99 -12.81
N VAL A 215 -4.93 6.78 -12.29
CA VAL A 215 -5.17 6.53 -10.86
C VAL A 215 -3.88 6.09 -10.19
N VAL A 216 -3.37 6.92 -9.30
CA VAL A 216 -2.22 6.60 -8.43
C VAL A 216 -2.72 6.61 -6.99
N TRP A 217 -2.85 5.41 -6.41
CA TRP A 217 -3.28 5.26 -5.03
C TRP A 217 -2.09 5.05 -4.11
N LEU A 218 -2.19 5.60 -2.92
CA LEU A 218 -1.16 5.56 -1.90
C LEU A 218 -1.73 4.95 -0.63
N ASP A 219 -1.05 3.93 -0.13
CA ASP A 219 -1.25 3.36 1.20
C ASP A 219 -0.39 4.16 2.19
N CYS A 220 -1.04 4.85 3.11
CA CYS A 220 -0.39 5.60 4.17
C CYS A 220 -1.30 5.71 5.38
N ASP A 221 -0.98 4.96 6.40
CA ASP A 221 -1.65 5.04 7.69
C ASP A 221 -1.37 6.37 8.39
N GLY A 222 -2.26 6.75 9.33
CA GLY A 222 -2.11 7.93 10.16
C GLY A 222 -2.69 9.21 9.57
N LYS A 223 -2.39 10.34 10.24
CA LYS A 223 -2.97 11.65 9.91
C LYS A 223 -2.26 12.30 8.72
N ILE A 224 -2.88 12.17 7.56
CA ILE A 224 -2.33 12.58 6.24
C ILE A 224 -2.61 14.05 5.87
N ASP A 225 -3.39 14.79 6.66
CA ASP A 225 -3.90 16.13 6.28
C ASP A 225 -2.83 17.08 5.77
N ASP A 226 -1.65 17.12 6.41
CA ASP A 226 -0.59 18.08 6.10
C ASP A 226 0.14 17.74 4.78
N LEU A 227 0.17 16.47 4.39
CA LEU A 227 0.82 16.02 3.16
C LEU A 227 -0.16 15.85 1.99
N LEU A 228 -1.44 15.68 2.25
CA LEU A 228 -2.46 15.42 1.23
C LEU A 228 -2.45 16.44 0.09
N PRO A 229 -2.38 17.76 0.33
CA PRO A 229 -2.29 18.74 -0.76
C PRO A 229 -1.04 18.59 -1.62
N LEU A 230 0.08 18.18 -1.01
CA LEU A 230 1.36 17.98 -1.70
C LEU A 230 1.35 16.71 -2.55
N TRP A 231 0.72 15.63 -2.07
CA TRP A 231 0.51 14.43 -2.88
C TRP A 231 -0.39 14.70 -4.08
N LEU A 232 -1.50 15.44 -3.89
CA LEU A 232 -2.39 15.83 -4.99
C LEU A 232 -1.66 16.69 -6.04
N ASP A 233 -0.85 17.68 -5.60
CA ASP A 233 -0.01 18.49 -6.50
C ASP A 233 1.04 17.64 -7.24
N ALA A 234 1.52 16.59 -6.59
CA ALA A 234 2.47 15.64 -7.17
C ALA A 234 1.80 14.55 -8.03
N GLY A 235 0.47 14.53 -8.12
CA GLY A 235 -0.28 13.61 -8.98
C GLY A 235 -0.64 12.28 -8.36
N VAL A 236 -0.37 12.06 -7.08
CA VAL A 236 -0.96 10.96 -6.29
C VAL A 236 -2.37 11.39 -5.92
N ASN A 237 -3.37 10.73 -6.45
CA ASN A 237 -4.75 11.23 -6.43
C ASN A 237 -5.76 10.31 -5.76
N CYS A 238 -5.32 9.19 -5.16
CA CYS A 238 -6.17 8.27 -4.43
C CYS A 238 -5.52 7.89 -3.11
N MET A 239 -6.19 8.12 -1.98
CA MET A 239 -5.69 7.81 -0.65
C MET A 239 -6.33 6.57 -0.07
N PHE A 240 -5.52 5.74 0.54
CA PHE A 240 -5.87 4.53 1.29
C PHE A 240 -4.96 4.39 2.52
N PRO A 241 -5.48 3.98 3.68
CA PRO A 241 -6.90 4.00 4.03
C PRO A 241 -7.34 5.39 4.53
N ILE A 242 -8.61 5.74 4.33
CA ILE A 242 -9.18 6.91 5.02
C ILE A 242 -9.63 6.46 6.42
N GLU A 243 -8.80 6.71 7.43
CA GLU A 243 -8.97 6.17 8.78
C GLU A 243 -9.81 7.08 9.67
N ILE A 244 -11.08 6.72 9.90
CA ILE A 244 -11.97 7.45 10.82
C ILE A 244 -11.62 7.12 12.27
N GLY A 245 -11.53 5.83 12.57
CA GLY A 245 -11.40 5.33 13.95
C GLY A 245 -10.03 5.60 14.60
N THR A 246 -8.99 5.89 13.82
CA THR A 246 -7.63 6.05 14.35
C THR A 246 -7.31 7.51 14.68
N TRP A 247 -7.59 8.45 13.77
CA TRP A 247 -7.27 9.87 13.94
C TRP A 247 -8.41 10.83 13.53
N GLY A 248 -9.58 10.28 13.19
CA GLY A 248 -10.78 11.07 12.94
C GLY A 248 -10.89 11.67 11.53
N ALA A 249 -10.34 10.97 10.52
CA ALA A 249 -10.58 11.34 9.14
C ALA A 249 -12.09 11.36 8.83
N ASP A 250 -12.49 12.22 7.90
CA ASP A 250 -13.88 12.24 7.45
C ASP A 250 -13.94 12.34 5.92
N PRO A 251 -14.30 11.25 5.22
CA PRO A 251 -14.37 11.24 3.78
C PRO A 251 -15.38 12.25 3.22
N VAL A 252 -16.41 12.60 3.99
CA VAL A 252 -17.39 13.64 3.59
C VAL A 252 -16.75 15.02 3.58
N LYS A 253 -15.93 15.34 4.60
CA LYS A 253 -15.17 16.60 4.65
C LYS A 253 -14.14 16.66 3.53
N TYR A 254 -13.41 15.57 3.28
CA TYR A 254 -12.44 15.51 2.18
C TYR A 254 -13.10 15.71 0.83
N ARG A 255 -14.24 15.07 0.58
CA ARG A 255 -15.00 15.29 -0.65
C ARG A 255 -15.43 16.74 -0.82
N LYS A 256 -15.89 17.39 0.25
CA LYS A 256 -16.26 18.80 0.22
C LYS A 256 -15.06 19.71 -0.05
N GLN A 257 -13.89 19.37 0.50
CA GLN A 257 -12.68 20.19 0.39
C GLN A 257 -11.97 20.02 -0.95
N TYR A 258 -11.82 18.79 -1.42
CA TYR A 258 -10.99 18.44 -2.58
C TYR A 258 -11.80 18.02 -3.82
N GLY A 259 -13.11 17.84 -3.70
CA GLY A 259 -13.92 17.36 -4.82
C GLY A 259 -13.46 15.98 -5.31
N LYS A 260 -13.62 15.73 -6.61
CA LYS A 260 -13.24 14.46 -7.27
C LYS A 260 -11.78 14.38 -7.69
N GLN A 261 -10.99 15.43 -7.46
CA GLN A 261 -9.54 15.33 -7.63
C GLN A 261 -8.92 14.41 -6.58
N LEU A 262 -9.57 14.21 -5.42
CA LEU A 262 -9.23 13.22 -4.43
C LEU A 262 -10.17 12.01 -4.56
N LEU A 263 -9.60 10.89 -4.96
CA LEU A 263 -10.21 9.57 -4.87
C LEU A 263 -9.89 8.98 -3.50
N MET A 264 -10.80 8.18 -2.94
CA MET A 264 -10.66 7.68 -1.57
C MET A 264 -11.04 6.21 -1.47
N ILE A 265 -10.31 5.47 -0.64
CA ILE A 265 -10.58 4.07 -0.31
C ILE A 265 -10.56 3.94 1.22
N GLY A 266 -11.53 3.25 1.82
CA GLY A 266 -11.66 3.14 3.28
C GLY A 266 -12.88 3.88 3.81
N GLY A 267 -12.73 4.62 4.88
CA GLY A 267 -13.71 5.59 5.38
C GLY A 267 -14.96 5.01 6.02
N PHE A 268 -15.02 3.69 6.28
CA PHE A 268 -16.02 3.07 7.14
C PHE A 268 -15.37 2.77 8.50
N ASP A 269 -15.81 3.42 9.57
CA ASP A 269 -15.21 3.25 10.88
C ASP A 269 -15.29 1.79 11.37
N LYS A 270 -14.13 1.12 11.42
CA LYS A 270 -13.99 -0.28 11.84
C LYS A 270 -14.54 -0.54 13.26
N HIS A 271 -14.49 0.47 14.14
CA HIS A 271 -14.97 0.32 15.52
C HIS A 271 -16.50 0.22 15.60
N ILE A 272 -17.22 0.73 14.61
CA ILE A 272 -18.68 0.58 14.54
C ILE A 272 -19.07 -0.89 14.31
N LEU A 273 -18.19 -1.68 13.69
CA LEU A 273 -18.42 -3.12 13.49
C LEU A 273 -18.54 -3.91 14.79
N ALA A 274 -17.95 -3.42 15.90
CA ALA A 274 -18.11 -4.02 17.22
C ALA A 274 -19.43 -3.61 17.93
N ARG A 275 -20.21 -2.70 17.32
CA ARG A 275 -21.44 -2.17 17.91
C ARG A 275 -22.69 -2.89 17.40
N THR A 276 -23.83 -2.21 17.44
CA THR A 276 -25.12 -2.74 17.00
C THR A 276 -25.25 -2.75 15.47
N LYS A 277 -26.08 -3.65 14.93
CA LYS A 277 -26.40 -3.69 13.50
C LYS A 277 -27.04 -2.40 13.00
N GLN A 278 -27.79 -1.71 13.85
CA GLN A 278 -28.40 -0.40 13.54
C GLN A 278 -27.32 0.68 13.33
N GLU A 279 -26.26 0.69 14.14
CA GLU A 279 -25.15 1.63 13.97
C GLU A 279 -24.34 1.31 12.72
N ILE A 280 -24.11 0.02 12.42
CA ILE A 280 -23.46 -0.42 11.17
C ILE A 280 -24.28 0.05 9.95
N GLU A 281 -25.60 -0.11 10.01
CA GLU A 281 -26.51 0.32 8.94
C GLU A 281 -26.50 1.85 8.77
N ALA A 282 -26.56 2.59 9.88
CA ALA A 282 -26.51 4.05 9.86
C ALA A 282 -25.21 4.57 9.21
N GLU A 283 -24.06 3.98 9.54
CA GLU A 283 -22.78 4.36 8.94
C GLU A 283 -22.72 4.03 7.44
N ALA A 284 -23.25 2.88 7.04
CA ALA A 284 -23.34 2.54 5.62
C ALA A 284 -24.17 3.56 4.82
N TYR A 285 -25.33 3.96 5.36
CA TYR A 285 -26.16 4.97 4.70
C TYR A 285 -25.54 6.36 4.74
N ARG A 286 -24.76 6.73 5.76
CA ARG A 286 -24.01 7.98 5.82
C ARG A 286 -23.05 8.12 4.66
N LEU A 287 -22.40 7.02 4.24
CA LEU A 287 -21.42 7.00 3.17
C LEU A 287 -22.02 6.84 1.76
N THR A 288 -23.28 6.40 1.67
CA THR A 288 -23.94 6.12 0.39
C THR A 288 -23.90 7.29 -0.61
N PRO A 289 -24.14 8.57 -0.23
CA PRO A 289 -24.05 9.68 -1.17
C PRO A 289 -22.66 9.79 -1.84
N LEU A 290 -21.58 9.53 -1.11
CA LEU A 290 -20.21 9.54 -1.67
C LEU A 290 -20.00 8.42 -2.69
N VAL A 291 -20.55 7.23 -2.40
CA VAL A 291 -20.49 6.07 -3.31
C VAL A 291 -21.28 6.35 -4.59
N GLU A 292 -22.46 6.97 -4.46
CA GLU A 292 -23.31 7.34 -5.60
C GLU A 292 -22.68 8.41 -6.48
N GLU A 293 -22.00 9.37 -5.84
CA GLU A 293 -21.25 10.42 -6.54
C GLU A 293 -20.06 9.84 -7.32
N GLY A 294 -19.45 8.75 -6.82
CA GLY A 294 -18.27 8.10 -7.38
C GLY A 294 -16.94 8.66 -6.88
N GLY A 295 -15.85 7.95 -7.21
CA GLY A 295 -14.50 8.28 -6.73
C GLY A 295 -14.30 7.95 -5.24
N PHE A 296 -15.10 7.07 -4.68
CA PHE A 296 -15.00 6.55 -3.32
C PHE A 296 -15.32 5.06 -3.28
N ILE A 297 -14.43 4.28 -2.73
CA ILE A 297 -14.60 2.85 -2.47
C ILE A 297 -14.70 2.65 -0.94
N PRO A 298 -15.91 2.46 -0.42
CA PRO A 298 -16.10 2.25 1.00
C PRO A 298 -15.63 0.87 1.41
N LEU A 299 -14.79 0.80 2.43
CA LEU A 299 -14.43 -0.41 3.16
C LEU A 299 -14.05 -0.04 4.60
N ALA A 300 -13.92 -1.04 5.47
CA ALA A 300 -13.40 -0.80 6.81
C ALA A 300 -12.08 -0.02 6.72
N ASP A 301 -12.01 1.05 7.49
CA ASP A 301 -10.96 2.08 7.39
C ASP A 301 -9.55 1.58 7.76
N HIS A 302 -9.44 0.36 8.23
CA HIS A 302 -8.20 -0.39 8.44
C HIS A 302 -8.53 -1.86 8.77
N ARG A 303 -7.55 -2.64 9.25
CA ARG A 303 -7.77 -4.03 9.69
C ARG A 303 -8.87 -4.09 10.74
N VAL A 304 -9.80 -5.04 10.56
CA VAL A 304 -10.91 -5.25 11.49
C VAL A 304 -10.36 -5.73 12.82
N PRO A 305 -10.70 -5.05 13.94
CA PRO A 305 -10.24 -5.43 15.26
C PRO A 305 -10.77 -6.80 15.71
N PRO A 306 -10.04 -7.52 16.59
CA PRO A 306 -10.41 -8.86 17.03
C PRO A 306 -11.67 -8.93 17.92
N ASP A 307 -12.12 -7.81 18.46
CA ASP A 307 -13.35 -7.65 19.26
C ASP A 307 -14.61 -7.49 18.42
N VAL A 308 -14.48 -7.40 17.09
CA VAL A 308 -15.62 -7.38 16.18
C VAL A 308 -16.25 -8.77 16.09
N PRO A 309 -17.54 -8.95 16.45
CA PRO A 309 -18.23 -10.22 16.28
C PRO A 309 -18.29 -10.62 14.81
N PHE A 310 -18.01 -11.89 14.51
CA PHE A 310 -18.04 -12.41 13.14
C PHE A 310 -19.36 -12.16 12.42
N GLU A 311 -20.49 -12.32 13.13
CA GLU A 311 -21.82 -12.05 12.61
C GLU A 311 -22.06 -10.58 12.23
N ASN A 312 -21.42 -9.64 12.90
CA ASN A 312 -21.48 -8.22 12.57
C ASN A 312 -20.65 -7.94 11.29
N TYR A 313 -19.51 -8.56 11.17
CA TYR A 313 -18.71 -8.44 9.95
C TYR A 313 -19.42 -9.02 8.73
N VAL A 314 -20.05 -10.20 8.87
CA VAL A 314 -20.88 -10.79 7.80
C VAL A 314 -22.05 -9.86 7.45
N PHE A 315 -22.76 -9.34 8.46
CA PHE A 315 -23.84 -8.39 8.25
C PHE A 315 -23.39 -7.14 7.49
N TYR A 316 -22.24 -6.57 7.86
CA TYR A 316 -21.63 -5.43 7.16
C TYR A 316 -21.40 -5.76 5.68
N LEU A 317 -20.79 -6.91 5.39
CA LEU A 317 -20.50 -7.29 4.01
C LEU A 317 -21.76 -7.52 3.16
N GLU A 318 -22.80 -8.12 3.76
CA GLU A 318 -24.10 -8.30 3.11
C GLU A 318 -24.80 -6.95 2.86
N LEU A 319 -24.77 -6.06 3.86
CA LEU A 319 -25.31 -4.71 3.76
C LEU A 319 -24.57 -3.89 2.68
N ALA A 320 -23.23 -3.90 2.68
CA ALA A 320 -22.41 -3.21 1.70
C ALA A 320 -22.75 -3.66 0.27
N ARG A 321 -22.94 -4.97 0.06
CA ARG A 321 -23.37 -5.52 -1.23
C ARG A 321 -24.76 -5.04 -1.62
N LYS A 322 -25.69 -5.02 -0.68
CA LYS A 322 -27.08 -4.58 -0.92
C LYS A 322 -27.14 -3.09 -1.26
N VAL A 323 -26.39 -2.27 -0.52
CA VAL A 323 -26.49 -0.80 -0.62
C VAL A 323 -25.60 -0.24 -1.74
N TRP A 324 -24.39 -0.80 -1.90
CA TRP A 324 -23.36 -0.24 -2.80
C TRP A 324 -23.04 -1.13 -4.01
N GLY A 325 -23.38 -2.43 -3.94
CA GLY A 325 -23.02 -3.44 -4.96
C GLY A 325 -23.92 -3.42 -6.18
N LYS A 326 -24.11 -2.27 -6.83
CA LYS A 326 -24.98 -2.15 -8.03
C LYS A 326 -24.56 -3.13 -9.13
N GLY A 327 -25.43 -4.11 -9.40
CA GLY A 327 -25.32 -4.98 -10.59
C GLY A 327 -24.33 -6.15 -10.48
N VAL A 328 -23.72 -6.40 -9.34
CA VAL A 328 -22.81 -7.53 -9.15
C VAL A 328 -23.61 -8.74 -8.64
N ASN A 329 -23.60 -9.81 -9.44
CA ASN A 329 -24.23 -11.09 -9.06
C ASN A 329 -23.28 -11.84 -8.10
N LEU A 330 -23.37 -11.50 -6.80
CA LEU A 330 -22.47 -12.01 -5.78
C LEU A 330 -22.96 -13.36 -5.27
N LYS A 331 -22.07 -14.37 -5.24
CA LYS A 331 -22.36 -15.65 -4.59
C LYS A 331 -22.57 -15.43 -3.09
N PRO A 332 -23.50 -16.15 -2.45
CA PRO A 332 -23.68 -16.12 -1.01
C PRO A 332 -22.36 -16.48 -0.28
N PHE A 333 -22.14 -15.93 0.91
CA PHE A 333 -21.02 -16.35 1.72
C PHE A 333 -21.13 -17.83 2.09
N PRO A 334 -20.03 -18.59 2.09
CA PRO A 334 -20.02 -19.95 2.61
C PRO A 334 -20.53 -19.96 4.05
N GLY A 335 -21.56 -20.75 4.34
CA GLY A 335 -22.16 -20.85 5.68
C GLY A 335 -23.36 -19.93 5.94
N THR A 336 -23.76 -19.06 5.03
CA THR A 336 -24.96 -18.20 5.13
C THR A 336 -26.17 -18.75 4.39
N ALA A 337 -26.14 -20.00 3.90
CA ALA A 337 -27.34 -20.62 3.32
C ALA A 337 -28.44 -20.69 4.37
N PRO A 338 -29.67 -20.27 4.07
CA PRO A 338 -30.79 -20.40 4.98
C PRO A 338 -30.96 -21.88 5.37
N LYS A 339 -31.04 -22.14 6.68
CA LYS A 339 -31.34 -23.48 7.21
C LYS A 339 -32.75 -23.90 6.84
#